data_9a380a6ac0017043ed84121fc8be3ca0
#
_entry.id   9a380a6ac0017043ed84121fc8be3ca0
#
_cell.length_a   1.000
_cell.length_b   1.000
_cell.length_c   1.000
_cell.angle_alpha   90.00
_cell.angle_beta   90.00
_cell.angle_gamma   90.00
#
_symmetry.space_group_name_H-M   'P 1'
#
loop_
_entity.id
_entity.type
_entity.pdbx_description
1 polymer ?
#
loop_
_entity_poly.entity_id
_entity_poly.type
_entity_poly.pdbx_seq_one_letter_code
_entity_poly.pdbx_strand_id
1 'polypeptide(L)'
;MQSWKPAEKQQLRDKSPDKTGFRTVTDFRPGKSFRTGKKLPDWGKVSEQEKSFWIRKKFFRKEKASEKENSMGKIDLHLHLSFHSLPKGDKMSVSSYREMLPHLKKLGIEKGVLMSSGETPSLLPMGTNEENYRIVSADPEHYAWMCNLDYDGNPETIYDRLLACKEKGAVGIGELIINRRLDDPFFHRLFEAAGRLKLPVTFHMSPEVGYSYGVVDEPGLPLLEDCLRCHPDTLFLGHSQTFWIEISADAPVDKEGRNRWGEGPVLPGGRVPQLFAKYPNLYGDLSANSAGCAMMRDPEFGLNFLETYSERLFFATDMVNTEMIFPLGQWLDEQAAAGKLTRAAYENICFKNAKRVFGL
;
A
#
# COMPACT_ATOMS: atom_id res chain seq x y z
N MET A 1 -6.47 16.12 26.62
CA MET A 1 -5.78 17.09 25.76
C MET A 1 -4.34 17.18 26.21
N GLN A 2 -3.45 16.41 25.64
CA GLN A 2 -2.00 16.55 25.83
C GLN A 2 -1.39 16.75 24.46
N SER A 3 -0.68 17.87 24.32
CA SER A 3 -0.07 18.36 23.12
C SER A 3 1.15 17.52 22.72
N TRP A 4 1.10 17.01 21.51
CA TRP A 4 2.23 16.40 20.83
C TRP A 4 3.28 17.44 20.52
N LYS A 5 4.51 17.32 21.08
CA LYS A 5 5.64 18.19 20.75
C LYS A 5 6.51 17.46 19.70
N PRO A 6 6.90 18.15 18.61
CA PRO A 6 7.85 17.58 17.67
C PRO A 6 9.28 17.58 18.25
N ALA A 7 10.04 16.54 17.91
CA ALA A 7 11.45 16.41 18.27
C ALA A 7 12.31 17.51 17.63
N GLU A 8 13.25 18.01 18.41
CA GLU A 8 14.16 19.10 18.06
C GLU A 8 15.09 18.74 16.90
N LYS A 9 15.25 19.70 15.99
CA LYS A 9 16.24 19.69 14.92
C LYS A 9 17.65 19.81 15.51
N GLN A 10 18.45 18.77 15.37
CA GLN A 10 19.91 18.89 15.53
C GLN A 10 20.51 19.55 14.29
N GLN A 11 21.06 20.75 14.48
CA GLN A 11 21.86 21.48 13.49
C GLN A 11 23.20 20.76 13.28
N LEU A 12 23.42 20.22 12.10
CA LEU A 12 24.76 19.87 11.63
C LEU A 12 25.38 21.07 10.93
N ARG A 13 26.53 21.50 11.46
CA ARG A 13 27.34 22.60 10.96
C ARG A 13 27.98 22.26 9.62
N ASP A 14 27.88 23.20 8.70
CA ASP A 14 28.63 23.29 7.46
C ASP A 14 30.11 23.08 7.62
N LYS A 15 30.68 22.22 6.79
CA LYS A 15 32.08 22.31 6.34
C LYS A 15 32.07 22.15 4.84
N SER A 16 32.33 23.23 4.15
CA SER A 16 32.58 23.27 2.73
C SER A 16 33.94 22.68 2.36
N PRO A 17 34.08 22.01 1.23
CA PRO A 17 35.32 22.00 0.47
C PRO A 17 35.16 22.63 -0.92
N ASP A 18 36.07 23.49 -1.11
CA ASP A 18 36.81 23.98 -2.26
C ASP A 18 36.30 23.79 -3.72
N LYS A 19 36.55 24.90 -4.43
CA LYS A 19 36.20 25.19 -5.80
C LYS A 19 37.08 24.43 -6.80
N THR A 20 36.42 23.74 -7.76
CA THR A 20 37.01 23.60 -9.10
C THR A 20 35.92 23.75 -10.14
N GLY A 21 36.21 24.59 -11.12
CA GLY A 21 35.29 25.21 -12.05
C GLY A 21 34.57 24.27 -13.04
N PHE A 22 33.34 24.61 -13.31
CA PHE A 22 32.65 24.22 -14.53
C PHE A 22 32.07 25.47 -15.21
N ARG A 23 32.43 25.62 -16.49
CA ARG A 23 32.00 26.70 -17.38
C ARG A 23 30.49 26.60 -17.65
N THR A 24 29.81 27.69 -17.44
CA THR A 24 28.44 27.94 -17.91
C THR A 24 28.44 28.11 -19.42
N VAL A 25 27.60 27.34 -20.13
CA VAL A 25 27.19 27.62 -21.50
C VAL A 25 25.75 28.03 -21.48
N THR A 26 25.54 29.34 -21.52
CA THR A 26 24.28 29.96 -21.88
C THR A 26 24.27 30.13 -23.38
N ASP A 27 23.33 29.50 -24.11
CA ASP A 27 22.59 30.06 -25.25
C ASP A 27 21.67 28.98 -25.84
N PHE A 28 20.38 29.13 -25.60
CA PHE A 28 19.38 28.39 -26.37
C PHE A 28 18.36 29.39 -26.91
N ARG A 29 18.43 29.67 -28.21
CA ARG A 29 17.38 30.37 -28.97
C ARG A 29 16.34 29.36 -29.45
N PRO A 30 15.01 29.66 -29.40
CA PRO A 30 13.98 28.78 -29.91
C PRO A 30 13.78 28.98 -31.42
N GLY A 31 13.65 27.89 -32.13
CA GLY A 31 13.13 27.88 -33.48
C GLY A 31 13.87 26.97 -34.46
N LYS A 32 13.35 25.75 -34.64
CA LYS A 32 13.18 25.09 -35.94
C LYS A 32 12.55 23.71 -35.76
N SER A 33 11.42 23.50 -36.42
CA SER A 33 10.75 22.23 -36.63
C SER A 33 11.70 21.17 -37.21
N PHE A 34 11.93 20.07 -36.44
CA PHE A 34 12.66 18.91 -36.95
C PHE A 34 11.68 17.82 -37.42
N ARG A 35 11.48 17.76 -38.75
CA ARG A 35 11.03 16.53 -39.40
C ARG A 35 12.21 15.56 -39.40
N THR A 36 12.22 14.54 -38.54
CA THR A 36 13.26 13.50 -38.55
C THR A 36 12.86 12.35 -39.42
N GLY A 37 13.11 12.49 -40.72
CA GLY A 37 13.29 11.35 -41.60
C GLY A 37 14.74 10.82 -41.46
N LYS A 38 15.01 9.97 -40.45
CA LYS A 38 16.29 9.26 -40.40
C LYS A 38 16.27 8.13 -41.41
N LYS A 39 17.05 8.27 -42.53
CA LYS A 39 17.37 7.18 -43.43
C LYS A 39 18.09 6.09 -42.63
N LEU A 40 17.70 4.83 -42.84
CA LEU A 40 18.38 3.66 -42.29
C LEU A 40 19.83 3.65 -42.82
N PRO A 41 20.82 3.24 -42.01
CA PRO A 41 22.21 3.14 -42.46
C PRO A 41 22.34 2.10 -43.57
N ASP A 42 23.23 2.39 -44.52
CA ASP A 42 23.59 1.45 -45.59
C ASP A 42 24.38 0.28 -44.99
N TRP A 43 23.70 -0.85 -44.82
CA TRP A 43 24.22 -2.06 -44.17
C TRP A 43 25.46 -2.65 -44.86
N GLY A 44 25.77 -2.24 -46.11
CA GLY A 44 26.96 -2.67 -46.81
C GLY A 44 28.27 -2.02 -46.34
N LYS A 45 28.19 -0.91 -45.55
CA LYS A 45 29.34 -0.12 -45.07
C LYS A 45 29.52 -0.17 -43.55
N VAL A 46 28.73 -0.98 -42.84
CA VAL A 46 28.73 -1.07 -41.36
C VAL A 46 29.55 -2.29 -40.94
N SER A 47 30.50 -2.11 -40.02
CA SER A 47 31.33 -3.21 -39.50
C SER A 47 30.51 -4.27 -38.77
N GLU A 48 30.98 -5.50 -38.69
CA GLU A 48 30.31 -6.60 -38.00
C GLU A 48 30.07 -6.28 -36.48
N GLN A 49 30.96 -5.52 -35.86
CA GLN A 49 30.80 -5.07 -34.48
C GLN A 49 29.66 -4.04 -34.35
N GLU A 50 29.54 -3.11 -35.29
CA GLU A 50 28.43 -2.15 -35.31
C GLU A 50 27.10 -2.81 -35.65
N LYS A 51 27.06 -3.80 -36.56
CA LYS A 51 25.89 -4.61 -36.86
C LYS A 51 25.41 -5.37 -35.57
N SER A 52 26.36 -6.01 -34.87
CA SER A 52 26.09 -6.69 -33.60
C SER A 52 25.53 -5.73 -32.53
N PHE A 53 26.10 -4.52 -32.42
CA PHE A 53 25.60 -3.48 -31.50
C PHE A 53 24.17 -3.03 -31.84
N TRP A 54 23.89 -2.79 -33.14
CA TRP A 54 22.55 -2.39 -33.59
C TRP A 54 21.51 -3.50 -33.45
N ILE A 55 21.90 -4.76 -33.71
CA ILE A 55 21.04 -5.93 -33.50
C ILE A 55 20.71 -6.08 -32.01
N ARG A 56 21.73 -6.01 -31.12
CA ARG A 56 21.49 -6.03 -29.66
C ARG A 56 20.59 -4.87 -29.21
N LYS A 57 20.83 -3.65 -29.70
CA LYS A 57 20.01 -2.49 -29.35
C LYS A 57 18.56 -2.60 -29.87
N LYS A 58 18.35 -3.25 -31.02
CA LYS A 58 17.01 -3.52 -31.57
C LYS A 58 16.30 -4.65 -30.84
N PHE A 59 17.03 -5.69 -30.41
CA PHE A 59 16.52 -6.75 -29.52
C PHE A 59 16.15 -6.18 -28.15
N PHE A 60 17.03 -5.45 -27.49
CA PHE A 60 16.74 -4.78 -26.20
C PHE A 60 15.56 -3.79 -26.29
N ARG A 61 15.38 -3.09 -27.41
CA ARG A 61 14.20 -2.24 -27.62
C ARG A 61 12.92 -3.05 -27.87
N LYS A 62 13.00 -4.21 -28.54
CA LYS A 62 11.85 -5.10 -28.75
C LYS A 62 11.47 -5.82 -27.46
N GLU A 63 12.43 -6.28 -26.68
CA GLU A 63 12.18 -6.85 -25.34
C GLU A 63 11.55 -5.81 -24.40
N LYS A 64 12.12 -4.61 -24.29
CA LYS A 64 11.49 -3.52 -23.50
C LYS A 64 10.13 -3.07 -24.04
N ALA A 65 9.87 -3.15 -25.33
CA ALA A 65 8.55 -2.83 -25.89
C ALA A 65 7.56 -3.96 -25.65
N SER A 66 7.95 -5.24 -25.76
CA SER A 66 7.09 -6.39 -25.45
C SER A 66 6.86 -6.57 -23.95
N GLU A 67 7.85 -6.21 -23.11
CA GLU A 67 7.68 -6.15 -21.65
C GLU A 67 6.72 -5.02 -21.23
N LYS A 68 6.73 -3.90 -21.95
CA LYS A 68 5.82 -2.78 -21.69
C LYS A 68 4.38 -3.03 -22.17
N GLU A 69 4.19 -3.86 -23.19
CA GLU A 69 2.87 -4.28 -23.69
C GLU A 69 2.22 -5.38 -22.83
N ASN A 70 2.98 -6.08 -21.96
CA ASN A 70 2.49 -7.16 -21.12
C ASN A 70 2.61 -6.91 -19.61
N SER A 71 3.04 -5.74 -19.14
CA SER A 71 3.02 -5.41 -17.72
C SER A 71 1.65 -4.86 -17.37
N MET A 72 0.77 -5.70 -16.84
CA MET A 72 -0.41 -5.20 -16.12
C MET A 72 0.09 -4.36 -14.95
N GLY A 73 -0.40 -3.13 -14.82
CA GLY A 73 0.00 -2.21 -13.76
C GLY A 73 -0.45 -2.72 -12.39
N LYS A 74 0.19 -2.19 -11.36
CA LYS A 74 -0.14 -2.52 -9.97
C LYS A 74 -1.57 -2.05 -9.63
N ILE A 75 -2.22 -2.76 -8.72
CA ILE A 75 -3.42 -2.31 -8.03
C ILE A 75 -3.02 -1.94 -6.61
N ASP A 76 -3.18 -0.68 -6.26
CA ASP A 76 -2.92 -0.16 -4.91
C ASP A 76 -4.16 -0.37 -4.04
N LEU A 77 -4.07 -1.26 -3.06
CA LEU A 77 -5.23 -1.64 -2.26
C LEU A 77 -5.56 -0.65 -1.13
N HIS A 78 -4.71 0.36 -0.87
CA HIS A 78 -4.85 1.25 0.29
C HIS A 78 -4.47 2.69 -0.04
N LEU A 79 -5.47 3.53 -0.28
CA LEU A 79 -5.32 4.97 -0.54
C LEU A 79 -6.32 5.78 0.29
N HIS A 80 -5.91 7.00 0.67
CA HIS A 80 -6.77 7.98 1.32
C HIS A 80 -6.81 9.26 0.51
N LEU A 81 -7.85 9.44 -0.27
CA LEU A 81 -8.01 10.60 -1.14
C LEU A 81 -9.28 11.37 -0.80
N SER A 82 -9.35 12.59 -1.28
CA SER A 82 -10.52 13.44 -1.16
C SER A 82 -11.10 13.78 -2.54
N PHE A 83 -12.34 14.23 -2.57
CA PHE A 83 -12.97 14.70 -3.81
C PHE A 83 -12.34 16.03 -4.29
N HIS A 84 -12.03 16.91 -3.33
CA HIS A 84 -11.28 18.14 -3.53
C HIS A 84 -10.03 18.14 -2.66
N SER A 85 -8.92 18.65 -3.18
CA SER A 85 -7.68 18.74 -2.42
C SER A 85 -7.86 19.51 -1.12
N LEU A 86 -7.35 18.95 -0.04
CA LEU A 86 -7.30 19.60 1.26
C LEU A 86 -5.88 20.15 1.47
N PRO A 87 -5.72 21.47 1.62
CA PRO A 87 -4.42 22.08 1.83
C PRO A 87 -3.81 21.60 3.16
N LYS A 88 -2.49 21.73 3.27
CA LYS A 88 -1.79 21.38 4.50
C LYS A 88 -2.25 22.33 5.62
N GLY A 89 -3.03 21.76 6.56
CA GLY A 89 -3.32 22.37 7.84
C GLY A 89 -2.26 22.02 8.88
N ASP A 90 -2.68 21.86 10.13
CA ASP A 90 -1.77 21.47 11.23
C ASP A 90 -1.23 20.01 11.11
N LYS A 91 -1.82 19.19 10.26
CA LYS A 91 -1.47 17.77 10.11
C LYS A 91 -0.76 17.51 8.78
N MET A 92 -1.50 17.27 7.72
CA MET A 92 -0.99 16.97 6.38
C MET A 92 -1.95 17.47 5.31
N SER A 93 -1.44 17.63 4.08
CA SER A 93 -2.29 17.83 2.91
C SER A 93 -2.93 16.50 2.50
N VAL A 94 -4.10 16.56 1.87
CA VAL A 94 -4.73 15.40 1.20
C VAL A 94 -4.93 15.76 -0.27
N SER A 95 -4.43 14.94 -1.16
CA SER A 95 -4.63 15.14 -2.60
C SER A 95 -6.03 14.72 -3.01
N SER A 96 -6.59 15.45 -3.99
CA SER A 96 -7.77 14.96 -4.66
C SER A 96 -7.43 13.74 -5.53
N TYR A 97 -8.45 12.94 -5.81
CA TYR A 97 -8.31 11.77 -6.71
C TYR A 97 -7.76 12.17 -8.09
N ARG A 98 -8.07 13.39 -8.57
CA ARG A 98 -7.58 13.90 -9.87
C ARG A 98 -6.09 14.25 -9.84
N GLU A 99 -5.61 14.84 -8.75
CA GLU A 99 -4.18 15.15 -8.57
C GLU A 99 -3.36 13.88 -8.36
N MET A 100 -3.91 12.89 -7.66
CA MET A 100 -3.23 11.64 -7.39
C MET A 100 -3.07 10.79 -8.65
N LEU A 101 -4.01 10.76 -9.57
CA LEU A 101 -4.01 9.87 -10.73
C LEU A 101 -2.73 9.95 -11.58
N PRO A 102 -2.20 11.13 -11.98
CA PRO A 102 -0.93 11.20 -12.70
C PRO A 102 0.27 10.69 -11.89
N HIS A 103 0.21 10.79 -10.56
CA HIS A 103 1.24 10.28 -9.67
C HIS A 103 1.19 8.75 -9.60
N LEU A 104 0.02 8.15 -9.44
CA LEU A 104 -0.17 6.69 -9.48
C LEU A 104 0.36 6.10 -10.80
N LYS A 105 0.03 6.72 -11.93
CA LYS A 105 0.53 6.29 -13.25
C LYS A 105 2.06 6.31 -13.37
N LYS A 106 2.74 7.27 -12.74
CA LYS A 106 4.21 7.31 -12.69
C LYS A 106 4.79 6.17 -11.87
N LEU A 107 4.07 5.69 -10.85
CA LEU A 107 4.45 4.55 -10.01
C LEU A 107 4.06 3.20 -10.62
N GLY A 108 3.46 3.19 -11.83
CA GLY A 108 2.96 1.98 -12.47
C GLY A 108 1.70 1.42 -11.81
N ILE A 109 0.92 2.27 -11.13
CA ILE A 109 -0.34 1.91 -10.48
C ILE A 109 -1.48 2.28 -11.44
N GLU A 110 -2.29 1.30 -11.82
CA GLU A 110 -3.42 1.48 -12.75
C GLU A 110 -4.73 1.70 -12.03
N LYS A 111 -4.90 1.11 -10.85
CA LYS A 111 -6.12 1.25 -10.05
C LYS A 111 -5.78 1.41 -8.58
N GLY A 112 -6.51 2.29 -7.88
CA GLY A 112 -6.42 2.50 -6.45
C GLY A 112 -7.71 2.16 -5.72
N VAL A 113 -7.62 1.61 -4.51
CA VAL A 113 -8.76 1.33 -3.65
C VAL A 113 -8.76 2.33 -2.50
N LEU A 114 -9.86 3.08 -2.37
CA LEU A 114 -10.02 4.11 -1.36
C LEU A 114 -10.51 3.49 -0.06
N MET A 115 -9.78 3.73 1.02
CA MET A 115 -10.19 3.37 2.37
C MET A 115 -11.14 4.42 2.95
N SER A 116 -12.12 3.99 3.74
CA SER A 116 -13.10 4.87 4.35
C SER A 116 -12.87 5.06 5.85
N SER A 117 -13.08 6.28 6.33
CA SER A 117 -13.08 6.60 7.76
C SER A 117 -14.38 6.20 8.48
N GLY A 118 -15.46 5.93 7.74
CA GLY A 118 -16.77 5.64 8.30
C GLY A 118 -17.92 6.32 7.58
N GLU A 119 -19.07 6.33 8.24
CA GLU A 119 -20.30 6.96 7.74
C GLU A 119 -20.29 8.46 7.95
N THR A 120 -19.62 8.93 9.00
CA THR A 120 -19.47 10.34 9.35
C THR A 120 -18.01 10.80 9.23
N PRO A 121 -17.74 12.10 9.02
CA PRO A 121 -16.39 12.64 8.98
C PRO A 121 -15.63 12.36 10.28
N SER A 122 -14.44 11.78 10.18
CA SER A 122 -13.55 11.55 11.31
C SER A 122 -12.57 12.71 11.53
N LEU A 123 -11.81 12.64 12.64
CA LEU A 123 -10.70 13.58 12.89
C LEU A 123 -9.48 13.31 11.98
N LEU A 124 -9.45 12.16 11.32
CA LEU A 124 -8.43 11.81 10.34
C LEU A 124 -8.81 12.40 8.96
N PRO A 125 -7.83 12.78 8.15
CA PRO A 125 -8.07 13.32 6.81
C PRO A 125 -8.38 12.19 5.81
N MET A 126 -9.38 11.38 6.10
CA MET A 126 -9.82 10.24 5.31
C MET A 126 -11.24 10.47 4.81
N GLY A 127 -11.51 10.05 3.58
CA GLY A 127 -12.85 10.15 2.99
C GLY A 127 -13.88 9.29 3.72
N THR A 128 -15.11 9.81 3.85
CA THR A 128 -16.26 9.03 4.31
C THR A 128 -16.72 8.05 3.24
N ASN A 129 -17.61 7.11 3.60
CA ASN A 129 -18.28 6.22 2.64
C ASN A 129 -18.89 7.00 1.47
N GLU A 130 -19.59 8.10 1.75
CA GLU A 130 -20.25 8.91 0.73
C GLU A 130 -19.24 9.64 -0.18
N GLU A 131 -18.15 10.16 0.38
CA GLU A 131 -17.11 10.82 -0.41
C GLU A 131 -16.41 9.84 -1.34
N ASN A 132 -16.03 8.66 -0.83
CA ASN A 132 -15.39 7.61 -1.62
C ASN A 132 -16.33 7.09 -2.73
N TYR A 133 -17.62 6.87 -2.42
CA TYR A 133 -18.61 6.54 -3.43
C TYR A 133 -18.71 7.60 -4.55
N ARG A 134 -18.67 8.89 -4.19
CA ARG A 134 -18.67 9.99 -5.18
C ARG A 134 -17.42 9.98 -6.04
N ILE A 135 -16.24 9.73 -5.47
CA ILE A 135 -14.99 9.63 -6.23
C ILE A 135 -15.08 8.49 -7.24
N VAL A 136 -15.47 7.29 -6.80
CA VAL A 136 -15.58 6.11 -7.67
C VAL A 136 -16.66 6.29 -8.72
N SER A 137 -17.79 6.94 -8.40
CA SER A 137 -18.82 7.28 -9.38
C SER A 137 -18.31 8.24 -10.47
N ALA A 138 -17.35 9.09 -10.13
CA ALA A 138 -16.74 10.04 -11.08
C ALA A 138 -15.62 9.42 -11.93
N ASP A 139 -14.93 8.39 -11.41
CA ASP A 139 -13.82 7.72 -12.09
C ASP A 139 -13.75 6.22 -11.70
N PRO A 140 -14.70 5.40 -12.16
CA PRO A 140 -14.75 3.96 -11.85
C PRO A 140 -13.65 3.14 -12.54
N GLU A 141 -13.02 3.69 -13.57
CA GLU A 141 -11.91 3.05 -14.26
C GLU A 141 -10.68 2.94 -13.35
N HIS A 142 -10.34 4.02 -12.64
CA HIS A 142 -9.11 4.12 -11.88
C HIS A 142 -9.30 3.88 -10.37
N TYR A 143 -10.53 3.93 -9.85
CA TYR A 143 -10.77 3.79 -8.41
C TYR A 143 -11.85 2.75 -8.09
N ALA A 144 -11.68 2.12 -6.94
CA ALA A 144 -12.67 1.34 -6.21
C ALA A 144 -12.68 1.82 -4.75
N TRP A 145 -13.57 1.34 -3.90
CA TRP A 145 -13.65 1.79 -2.52
C TRP A 145 -14.05 0.70 -1.55
N MET A 146 -13.53 0.78 -0.35
CA MET A 146 -13.98 0.02 0.81
C MET A 146 -14.85 0.91 1.70
N CYS A 147 -15.86 0.33 2.32
CA CYS A 147 -16.70 1.01 3.29
C CYS A 147 -16.17 0.83 4.71
N ASN A 148 -16.67 1.63 5.64
CA ASN A 148 -16.47 1.44 7.06
C ASN A 148 -17.75 1.83 7.79
N LEU A 149 -17.90 1.38 9.04
CA LEU A 149 -19.04 1.73 9.86
C LEU A 149 -18.59 2.54 11.09
N ASP A 150 -19.42 3.48 11.49
CA ASP A 150 -19.23 4.16 12.76
C ASP A 150 -19.67 3.24 13.91
N TYR A 151 -18.96 3.30 15.04
CA TYR A 151 -19.35 2.60 16.25
C TYR A 151 -20.53 3.34 16.92
N ASP A 152 -21.69 2.74 16.90
CA ASP A 152 -22.93 3.29 17.49
C ASP A 152 -23.47 2.47 18.66
N GLY A 153 -22.81 1.37 19.01
CA GLY A 153 -23.25 0.46 20.07
C GLY A 153 -24.48 -0.39 19.71
N ASN A 154 -24.95 -0.33 18.46
CA ASN A 154 -26.08 -1.13 17.97
C ASN A 154 -25.65 -2.18 16.94
N PRO A 155 -25.25 -3.38 17.37
CA PRO A 155 -24.76 -4.41 16.48
C PRO A 155 -25.82 -5.01 15.55
N GLU A 156 -27.10 -4.82 15.83
CA GLU A 156 -28.18 -5.42 15.02
C GLU A 156 -28.32 -4.78 13.63
N THR A 157 -27.86 -3.53 13.45
CA THR A 157 -27.95 -2.82 12.17
C THR A 157 -26.74 -3.05 11.26
N ILE A 158 -25.67 -3.69 11.75
CA ILE A 158 -24.39 -3.82 11.05
C ILE A 158 -24.56 -4.49 9.68
N TYR A 159 -25.31 -5.60 9.63
CA TYR A 159 -25.49 -6.34 8.39
C TYR A 159 -26.16 -5.48 7.30
N ASP A 160 -27.24 -4.80 7.63
CA ASP A 160 -28.00 -3.99 6.67
C ASP A 160 -27.19 -2.76 6.21
N ARG A 161 -26.41 -2.14 7.12
CA ARG A 161 -25.52 -1.02 6.79
C ARG A 161 -24.40 -1.46 5.82
N LEU A 162 -23.78 -2.63 6.05
CA LEU A 162 -22.77 -3.18 5.17
C LEU A 162 -23.38 -3.62 3.82
N LEU A 163 -24.58 -4.21 3.83
CA LEU A 163 -25.30 -4.57 2.62
C LEU A 163 -25.57 -3.34 1.74
N ALA A 164 -26.03 -2.25 2.34
CA ALA A 164 -26.26 -0.99 1.63
C ALA A 164 -24.97 -0.41 1.01
N CYS A 165 -23.82 -0.53 1.69
CA CYS A 165 -22.54 -0.14 1.13
C CYS A 165 -22.13 -1.06 -0.04
N LYS A 166 -22.31 -2.37 0.11
CA LYS A 166 -22.03 -3.35 -0.96
C LYS A 166 -22.89 -3.10 -2.20
N GLU A 167 -24.17 -2.82 -2.03
CA GLU A 167 -25.09 -2.48 -3.13
C GLU A 167 -24.67 -1.20 -3.86
N LYS A 168 -24.01 -0.27 -3.17
CA LYS A 168 -23.37 0.91 -3.76
C LYS A 168 -22.00 0.61 -4.40
N GLY A 169 -21.54 -0.63 -4.37
CA GLY A 169 -20.30 -1.05 -5.02
C GLY A 169 -19.07 -1.04 -4.12
N ALA A 170 -19.21 -1.00 -2.79
CA ALA A 170 -18.10 -1.23 -1.89
C ALA A 170 -17.53 -2.65 -2.06
N VAL A 171 -16.20 -2.77 -2.21
CA VAL A 171 -15.52 -4.03 -2.48
C VAL A 171 -15.00 -4.73 -1.22
N GLY A 172 -14.97 -4.03 -0.08
CA GLY A 172 -14.49 -4.52 1.21
C GLY A 172 -14.85 -3.55 2.33
N ILE A 173 -14.33 -3.82 3.52
CA ILE A 173 -14.45 -2.99 4.73
C ILE A 173 -13.06 -2.50 5.09
N GLY A 174 -12.86 -1.20 5.25
CA GLY A 174 -11.58 -0.61 5.62
C GLY A 174 -11.47 0.87 5.28
N GLU A 175 -10.57 1.51 5.97
CA GLU A 175 -9.69 1.00 7.02
C GLU A 175 -10.44 0.97 8.35
N LEU A 176 -10.47 -0.17 9.05
CA LEU A 176 -11.15 -0.30 10.34
C LEU A 176 -10.31 0.40 11.42
N ILE A 177 -10.73 1.62 11.78
CA ILE A 177 -9.98 2.54 12.67
C ILE A 177 -10.60 2.71 14.05
N ILE A 178 -11.67 1.96 14.37
CA ILE A 178 -12.37 2.04 15.66
C ILE A 178 -11.42 1.61 16.78
N ASN A 179 -11.10 2.52 17.72
CA ASN A 179 -10.16 2.25 18.80
C ASN A 179 -10.83 1.52 19.96
N ARG A 180 -11.05 0.21 19.79
CA ARG A 180 -11.58 -0.72 20.76
C ARG A 180 -10.88 -2.07 20.66
N ARG A 181 -10.94 -2.86 21.71
CA ARG A 181 -10.40 -4.22 21.72
C ARG A 181 -11.15 -5.11 20.73
N LEU A 182 -10.44 -6.03 20.08
CA LEU A 182 -11.01 -6.95 19.09
C LEU A 182 -12.05 -7.92 19.68
N ASP A 183 -12.10 -8.10 21.01
CA ASP A 183 -13.12 -8.88 21.73
C ASP A 183 -14.42 -8.11 21.99
N ASP A 184 -14.53 -6.84 21.52
CA ASP A 184 -15.79 -6.10 21.59
C ASP A 184 -16.87 -6.80 20.72
N PRO A 185 -18.10 -7.03 21.23
CA PRO A 185 -19.16 -7.69 20.48
C PRO A 185 -19.50 -7.03 19.12
N PHE A 186 -19.27 -5.73 18.98
CA PHE A 186 -19.43 -5.02 17.71
C PHE A 186 -18.57 -5.62 16.60
N PHE A 187 -17.30 -5.92 16.89
CA PHE A 187 -16.41 -6.50 15.90
C PHE A 187 -16.83 -7.92 15.50
N HIS A 188 -17.25 -8.74 16.47
CA HIS A 188 -17.72 -10.09 16.14
C HIS A 188 -18.95 -10.05 15.21
N ARG A 189 -19.88 -9.12 15.43
CA ARG A 189 -21.03 -8.93 14.52
C ARG A 189 -20.60 -8.38 13.16
N LEU A 190 -19.66 -7.45 13.14
CA LEU A 190 -19.11 -6.90 11.89
C LEU A 190 -18.42 -7.99 11.07
N PHE A 191 -17.59 -8.83 11.70
CA PHE A 191 -16.88 -9.90 11.02
C PHE A 191 -17.82 -11.01 10.53
N GLU A 192 -18.84 -11.37 11.32
CA GLU A 192 -19.90 -12.30 10.87
C GLU A 192 -20.60 -11.76 9.61
N ALA A 193 -21.03 -10.50 9.65
CA ALA A 193 -21.70 -9.84 8.53
C ALA A 193 -20.78 -9.73 7.30
N ALA A 194 -19.50 -9.39 7.50
CA ALA A 194 -18.47 -9.31 6.47
C ALA A 194 -18.30 -10.65 5.75
N GLY A 195 -18.20 -11.76 6.49
CA GLY A 195 -18.09 -13.10 5.93
C GLY A 195 -19.30 -13.50 5.09
N ARG A 196 -20.51 -13.24 5.59
CA ARG A 196 -21.77 -13.49 4.87
C ARG A 196 -21.89 -12.66 3.58
N LEU A 197 -21.43 -11.42 3.64
CA LEU A 197 -21.43 -10.49 2.50
C LEU A 197 -20.24 -10.66 1.58
N LYS A 198 -19.24 -11.49 1.93
CA LYS A 198 -17.98 -11.64 1.20
C LYS A 198 -17.26 -10.29 1.00
N LEU A 199 -17.19 -9.51 2.05
CA LEU A 199 -16.45 -8.26 2.12
C LEU A 199 -15.19 -8.48 2.96
N PRO A 200 -13.97 -8.50 2.36
CA PRO A 200 -12.73 -8.57 3.12
C PRO A 200 -12.59 -7.35 4.04
N VAL A 201 -11.90 -7.53 5.16
CA VAL A 201 -11.73 -6.50 6.20
C VAL A 201 -10.27 -6.10 6.34
N THR A 202 -9.92 -4.87 6.00
CA THR A 202 -8.62 -4.27 6.31
C THR A 202 -8.70 -3.53 7.63
N PHE A 203 -7.81 -3.84 8.58
CA PHE A 203 -7.82 -3.22 9.90
C PHE A 203 -6.49 -2.54 10.22
N HIS A 204 -6.58 -1.32 10.76
CA HIS A 204 -5.48 -0.68 11.48
C HIS A 204 -5.44 -1.20 12.91
N MET A 205 -4.26 -1.41 13.45
CA MET A 205 -4.10 -1.89 14.82
C MET A 205 -3.38 -0.85 15.68
N SER A 206 -3.93 -0.60 16.87
CA SER A 206 -3.35 0.25 17.90
C SER A 206 -2.83 -0.61 19.05
N PRO A 207 -1.73 -0.25 19.71
CA PRO A 207 -1.18 -1.02 20.82
C PRO A 207 -2.06 -1.00 22.09
N GLU A 208 -2.88 0.04 22.26
CA GLU A 208 -3.68 0.25 23.47
C GLU A 208 -4.91 1.11 23.17
N VAL A 209 -5.99 0.91 23.91
CA VAL A 209 -7.18 1.80 23.84
C VAL A 209 -6.81 3.21 24.30
N GLY A 210 -7.13 4.20 23.48
CA GLY A 210 -6.83 5.62 23.75
C GLY A 210 -5.42 6.06 23.34
N TYR A 211 -4.57 5.16 22.81
CA TYR A 211 -3.23 5.50 22.37
C TYR A 211 -3.22 6.09 20.93
N SER A 212 -3.79 5.37 19.99
CA SER A 212 -3.96 5.81 18.59
C SER A 212 -5.28 5.28 18.04
N TYR A 213 -5.56 5.52 16.76
CA TYR A 213 -6.71 4.89 16.10
C TYR A 213 -6.41 3.42 15.74
N GLY A 214 -7.46 2.65 15.47
CA GLY A 214 -7.38 1.24 15.09
C GLY A 214 -7.81 0.29 16.20
N VAL A 215 -8.06 -0.96 15.80
CA VAL A 215 -8.45 -2.04 16.71
C VAL A 215 -7.31 -2.39 17.65
N VAL A 216 -7.64 -2.87 18.85
CA VAL A 216 -6.65 -3.13 19.90
C VAL A 216 -6.55 -4.62 20.18
N ASP A 217 -5.28 -5.10 20.25
CA ASP A 217 -4.94 -6.44 20.66
C ASP A 217 -3.77 -6.43 21.67
N GLU A 218 -3.63 -7.49 22.42
CA GLU A 218 -2.51 -7.77 23.31
C GLU A 218 -1.23 -8.12 22.49
N PRO A 219 -0.01 -8.02 23.08
CA PRO A 219 1.18 -8.59 22.48
C PRO A 219 1.00 -10.07 22.13
N GLY A 220 1.45 -10.47 20.93
CA GLY A 220 1.26 -11.81 20.41
C GLY A 220 -0.09 -12.06 19.75
N LEU A 221 -0.90 -11.04 19.56
CA LEU A 221 -2.15 -11.03 18.77
C LEU A 221 -3.16 -12.13 19.14
N PRO A 222 -3.45 -12.39 20.43
CA PRO A 222 -4.38 -13.46 20.84
C PRO A 222 -5.83 -13.17 20.43
N LEU A 223 -6.27 -11.91 20.45
CA LEU A 223 -7.65 -11.56 20.06
C LEU A 223 -7.84 -11.66 18.55
N LEU A 224 -6.84 -11.27 17.75
CA LEU A 224 -6.86 -11.50 16.31
C LEU A 224 -6.92 -12.99 16.00
N GLU A 225 -6.12 -13.82 16.70
CA GLU A 225 -6.19 -15.27 16.52
C GLU A 225 -7.59 -15.80 16.81
N ASP A 226 -8.25 -15.31 17.86
CA ASP A 226 -9.62 -15.69 18.19
C ASP A 226 -10.60 -15.28 17.08
N CYS A 227 -10.48 -14.04 16.56
CA CYS A 227 -11.28 -13.58 15.43
C CYS A 227 -11.09 -14.46 14.19
N LEU A 228 -9.85 -14.80 13.83
CA LEU A 228 -9.54 -15.66 12.70
C LEU A 228 -10.18 -17.05 12.83
N ARG A 229 -10.16 -17.60 14.04
CA ARG A 229 -10.76 -18.89 14.38
C ARG A 229 -12.27 -18.87 14.36
N CYS A 230 -12.89 -17.81 14.92
CA CYS A 230 -14.34 -17.69 15.05
C CYS A 230 -15.05 -17.27 13.77
N HIS A 231 -14.35 -16.59 12.86
CA HIS A 231 -14.90 -16.06 11.60
C HIS A 231 -14.12 -16.60 10.37
N PRO A 232 -14.15 -17.93 10.10
CA PRO A 232 -13.36 -18.53 9.03
C PRO A 232 -13.80 -18.09 7.61
N ASP A 233 -15.02 -17.59 7.46
CA ASP A 233 -15.57 -17.08 6.20
C ASP A 233 -15.18 -15.62 5.90
N THR A 234 -14.56 -14.93 6.86
CA THR A 234 -14.13 -13.53 6.75
C THR A 234 -12.65 -13.48 6.40
N LEU A 235 -12.28 -12.72 5.38
CA LEU A 235 -10.89 -12.46 5.04
C LEU A 235 -10.41 -11.22 5.79
N PHE A 236 -9.34 -11.36 6.56
CA PHE A 236 -8.74 -10.31 7.37
C PHE A 236 -7.43 -9.86 6.76
N LEU A 237 -7.27 -8.56 6.50
CA LEU A 237 -6.04 -7.96 6.00
C LEU A 237 -5.37 -7.17 7.11
N GLY A 238 -4.24 -7.68 7.59
CA GLY A 238 -3.44 -7.03 8.63
C GLY A 238 -2.67 -5.84 8.07
N HIS A 239 -2.79 -4.70 8.75
CA HIS A 239 -2.13 -3.44 8.44
C HIS A 239 -1.62 -2.78 9.73
N SER A 240 -0.76 -1.77 9.61
CA SER A 240 -0.17 -0.94 10.66
C SER A 240 1.12 -1.45 11.30
N GLN A 241 1.76 -0.55 12.07
CA GLN A 241 2.99 -0.86 12.81
C GLN A 241 2.76 -1.96 13.82
N THR A 242 1.67 -1.85 14.61
CA THR A 242 1.34 -2.79 15.70
C THR A 242 1.09 -4.21 15.20
N PHE A 243 0.60 -4.39 13.97
CA PHE A 243 0.49 -5.68 13.33
C PHE A 243 1.84 -6.17 12.80
N TRP A 244 2.53 -5.35 11.98
CA TRP A 244 3.73 -5.78 11.27
C TRP A 244 4.96 -5.91 12.17
N ILE A 245 5.00 -5.27 13.36
CA ILE A 245 6.09 -5.47 14.31
C ILE A 245 6.15 -6.91 14.83
N GLU A 246 5.00 -7.59 14.91
CA GLU A 246 4.86 -8.98 15.35
C GLU A 246 5.37 -10.01 14.31
N ILE A 247 6.01 -9.54 13.22
CA ILE A 247 6.67 -10.43 12.25
C ILE A 247 7.93 -11.10 12.81
N SER A 248 8.50 -10.54 13.87
CA SER A 248 9.74 -10.99 14.53
C SER A 248 9.46 -11.48 15.95
N ALA A 249 10.23 -12.49 16.40
CA ALA A 249 10.06 -13.07 17.74
C ALA A 249 10.42 -12.11 18.88
N ASP A 250 11.18 -11.05 18.60
CA ASP A 250 11.57 -10.00 19.55
C ASP A 250 10.64 -8.79 19.50
N ALA A 251 9.42 -8.95 19.00
CA ALA A 251 8.42 -7.89 18.98
C ALA A 251 8.26 -7.27 20.38
N PRO A 252 8.29 -5.91 20.50
CA PRO A 252 8.12 -5.25 21.78
C PRO A 252 6.76 -5.53 22.41
N VAL A 253 6.71 -5.56 23.74
CA VAL A 253 5.44 -5.75 24.49
C VAL A 253 4.85 -4.43 24.99
N ASP A 254 5.67 -3.37 25.07
CA ASP A 254 5.20 -2.05 25.47
C ASP A 254 4.57 -1.29 24.31
N LYS A 255 3.68 -0.36 24.60
CA LYS A 255 2.88 0.35 23.62
C LYS A 255 3.70 1.25 22.67
N GLU A 256 4.75 1.86 23.19
CA GLU A 256 5.64 2.73 22.40
C GLU A 256 6.45 1.89 21.41
N GLY A 257 6.95 0.74 21.82
CA GLY A 257 7.67 -0.19 20.97
C GLY A 257 6.76 -0.82 19.91
N ARG A 258 5.55 -1.25 20.29
CA ARG A 258 4.57 -1.84 19.36
C ARG A 258 4.09 -0.84 18.29
N ASN A 259 4.19 0.46 18.53
CA ASN A 259 3.83 1.51 17.57
C ASN A 259 5.04 2.04 16.79
N ARG A 260 6.09 1.23 16.65
CA ARG A 260 7.29 1.57 15.86
C ARG A 260 7.47 0.62 14.70
N TRP A 261 8.31 1.02 13.77
CA TRP A 261 8.79 0.12 12.73
C TRP A 261 9.92 -0.75 13.30
N GLY A 262 9.93 -2.03 12.90
CA GLY A 262 11.00 -2.93 13.32
C GLY A 262 12.34 -2.56 12.70
N GLU A 263 13.41 -2.76 13.45
CA GLU A 263 14.80 -2.52 13.04
C GLU A 263 15.61 -3.82 13.11
N GLY A 264 16.71 -3.90 12.37
CA GLY A 264 17.60 -5.05 12.35
C GLY A 264 17.00 -6.33 11.73
N PRO A 265 17.68 -7.49 11.86
CA PRO A 265 17.21 -8.76 11.33
C PRO A 265 15.88 -9.22 11.93
N VAL A 266 15.12 -10.01 11.18
CA VAL A 266 13.88 -10.63 11.67
C VAL A 266 14.22 -11.94 12.38
N LEU A 267 13.93 -12.03 13.68
CA LEU A 267 14.17 -13.27 14.45
C LEU A 267 13.05 -14.28 14.17
N PRO A 268 13.40 -15.57 13.89
CA PRO A 268 12.43 -16.63 13.66
C PRO A 268 11.47 -16.83 14.86
N GLY A 269 10.21 -17.15 14.54
CA GLY A 269 9.20 -17.37 15.56
C GLY A 269 8.27 -16.18 15.83
N GLY A 270 8.31 -15.17 14.97
CA GLY A 270 7.35 -14.06 15.02
C GLY A 270 5.89 -14.50 14.91
N ARG A 271 5.01 -13.76 15.51
CA ARG A 271 3.60 -14.13 15.61
C ARG A 271 2.85 -14.06 14.28
N VAL A 272 3.12 -13.05 13.48
CA VAL A 272 2.50 -12.88 12.14
C VAL A 272 2.77 -14.09 11.24
N PRO A 273 4.02 -14.60 11.08
CA PRO A 273 4.27 -15.82 10.32
C PRO A 273 3.54 -17.07 10.86
N GLN A 274 3.42 -17.21 12.20
CA GLN A 274 2.67 -18.31 12.80
C GLN A 274 1.18 -18.26 12.46
N LEU A 275 0.58 -17.06 12.52
CA LEU A 275 -0.83 -16.86 12.17
C LEU A 275 -1.08 -17.09 10.66
N PHE A 276 -0.18 -16.61 9.80
CA PHE A 276 -0.25 -16.89 8.36
C PHE A 276 -0.16 -18.38 8.03
N ALA A 277 0.69 -19.13 8.75
CA ALA A 277 0.80 -20.58 8.57
C ALA A 277 -0.45 -21.34 9.03
N LYS A 278 -1.11 -20.85 10.08
CA LYS A 278 -2.23 -21.53 10.73
C LYS A 278 -3.60 -21.17 10.12
N TYR A 279 -3.80 -19.91 9.72
CA TYR A 279 -5.10 -19.38 9.34
C TYR A 279 -5.12 -18.95 7.89
N PRO A 280 -5.85 -19.66 7.00
CA PRO A 280 -5.91 -19.32 5.57
C PRO A 280 -6.69 -18.04 5.27
N ASN A 281 -7.49 -17.54 6.22
CA ASN A 281 -8.26 -16.32 6.12
C ASN A 281 -7.52 -15.06 6.60
N LEU A 282 -6.23 -15.18 7.01
CA LEU A 282 -5.36 -14.04 7.26
C LEU A 282 -4.59 -13.68 5.97
N TYR A 283 -4.69 -12.42 5.61
CA TYR A 283 -4.02 -11.76 4.49
C TYR A 283 -3.19 -10.58 4.99
N GLY A 284 -2.32 -10.03 4.16
CA GLY A 284 -1.50 -8.87 4.50
C GLY A 284 -1.67 -7.73 3.51
N ASP A 285 -1.92 -6.55 4.03
CA ASP A 285 -1.85 -5.27 3.33
C ASP A 285 -0.41 -4.74 3.47
N LEU A 286 0.30 -4.67 2.34
CA LEU A 286 1.72 -4.29 2.29
C LEU A 286 1.93 -2.77 2.20
N SER A 287 1.04 -1.99 2.76
CA SER A 287 1.09 -0.53 2.70
C SER A 287 1.99 0.11 3.76
N ALA A 288 2.28 1.38 3.56
CA ALA A 288 3.08 2.25 4.42
C ALA A 288 4.51 1.74 4.69
N ASN A 289 5.21 2.47 5.54
CA ASN A 289 6.52 2.02 6.03
C ASN A 289 6.43 0.87 7.02
N SER A 290 5.27 0.58 7.59
CA SER A 290 5.08 -0.53 8.51
C SER A 290 5.35 -1.88 7.84
N ALA A 291 4.69 -2.16 6.73
CA ALA A 291 4.96 -3.35 5.93
C ALA A 291 6.29 -3.22 5.15
N GLY A 292 6.60 -2.01 4.64
CA GLY A 292 7.87 -1.75 3.96
C GLY A 292 9.08 -2.12 4.83
N CYS A 293 9.14 -1.65 6.08
CA CYS A 293 10.20 -2.01 7.01
C CYS A 293 10.17 -3.50 7.36
N ALA A 294 8.99 -4.11 7.58
CA ALA A 294 8.87 -5.52 7.90
C ALA A 294 9.49 -6.42 6.82
N MET A 295 9.34 -6.05 5.52
CA MET A 295 9.86 -6.82 4.39
C MET A 295 11.30 -6.48 4.02
N MET A 296 11.68 -5.20 4.11
CA MET A 296 12.95 -4.72 3.55
C MET A 296 14.09 -4.67 4.56
N ARG A 297 13.84 -4.64 5.89
CA ARG A 297 14.89 -4.60 6.91
C ARG A 297 15.75 -5.86 6.96
N ASP A 298 15.18 -6.99 6.55
CA ASP A 298 15.84 -8.28 6.37
C ASP A 298 15.40 -8.86 5.01
N PRO A 299 16.13 -8.55 3.92
CA PRO A 299 15.71 -8.93 2.57
C PRO A 299 15.61 -10.44 2.34
N GLU A 300 16.43 -11.27 3.03
CA GLU A 300 16.36 -12.71 2.91
C GLU A 300 15.05 -13.25 3.50
N PHE A 301 14.73 -12.84 4.71
CA PHE A 301 13.46 -13.17 5.34
C PHE A 301 12.27 -12.59 4.54
N GLY A 302 12.32 -11.32 4.18
CA GLY A 302 11.22 -10.65 3.48
C GLY A 302 10.88 -11.29 2.14
N LEU A 303 11.89 -11.63 1.32
CA LEU A 303 11.69 -12.34 0.06
C LEU A 303 11.09 -13.72 0.28
N ASN A 304 11.58 -14.49 1.27
CA ASN A 304 11.01 -15.77 1.59
C ASN A 304 9.54 -15.69 2.07
N PHE A 305 9.20 -14.67 2.87
CA PHE A 305 7.83 -14.41 3.32
C PHE A 305 6.92 -14.04 2.13
N LEU A 306 7.37 -13.16 1.25
CA LEU A 306 6.65 -12.74 0.05
C LEU A 306 6.40 -13.91 -0.91
N GLU A 307 7.38 -14.78 -1.14
CA GLU A 307 7.22 -16.00 -1.96
C GLU A 307 6.22 -16.98 -1.31
N THR A 308 6.41 -17.27 -0.02
CA THR A 308 5.61 -18.26 0.70
C THR A 308 4.14 -17.88 0.77
N TYR A 309 3.85 -16.59 0.97
CA TYR A 309 2.49 -16.11 1.17
C TYR A 309 1.98 -15.22 0.03
N SER A 310 2.63 -15.30 -1.15
CA SER A 310 2.32 -14.44 -2.31
C SER A 310 0.85 -14.40 -2.69
N GLU A 311 0.07 -15.46 -2.48
CA GLU A 311 -1.36 -15.52 -2.79
C GLU A 311 -2.27 -14.80 -1.79
N ARG A 312 -1.70 -14.32 -0.66
CA ARG A 312 -2.43 -13.67 0.43
C ARG A 312 -1.88 -12.29 0.80
N LEU A 313 -0.99 -11.75 -0.03
CA LEU A 313 -0.41 -10.42 0.16
C LEU A 313 -0.87 -9.48 -0.96
N PHE A 314 -1.07 -8.22 -0.61
CA PHE A 314 -1.53 -7.20 -1.55
C PHE A 314 -0.58 -6.02 -1.54
N PHE A 315 -0.18 -5.58 -2.73
CA PHE A 315 0.49 -4.31 -2.90
C PHE A 315 -0.44 -3.16 -2.50
N ALA A 316 0.09 -2.23 -1.73
CA ALA A 316 -0.61 -1.04 -1.30
C ALA A 316 0.39 0.05 -0.88
N THR A 317 -0.04 1.30 -0.76
CA THR A 317 0.86 2.41 -0.42
C THR A 317 0.46 3.16 0.85
N ASP A 318 -0.81 3.31 1.16
CA ASP A 318 -1.32 4.17 2.23
C ASP A 318 -1.04 5.68 1.95
N MET A 319 -0.96 6.06 0.66
CA MET A 319 -0.75 7.45 0.29
C MET A 319 -2.01 8.28 0.52
N VAL A 320 -1.79 9.47 1.09
CA VAL A 320 -2.81 10.52 1.22
C VAL A 320 -2.53 11.72 0.30
N ASN A 321 -1.28 11.86 -0.18
CA ASN A 321 -0.87 12.93 -1.09
C ASN A 321 0.31 12.52 -1.97
N THR A 322 0.60 13.33 -2.98
CA THR A 322 1.66 13.08 -3.98
C THR A 322 3.08 13.32 -3.47
N GLU A 323 3.24 13.82 -2.25
CA GLU A 323 4.56 14.05 -1.63
C GLU A 323 5.05 12.82 -0.84
N MET A 324 4.14 11.89 -0.52
CA MET A 324 4.47 10.66 0.20
C MET A 324 5.20 9.67 -0.71
N ILE A 325 6.25 9.05 -0.18
CA ILE A 325 7.08 8.07 -0.88
C ILE A 325 7.18 6.82 -0.01
N PHE A 326 6.74 5.70 -0.55
CA PHE A 326 6.89 4.38 0.07
C PHE A 326 7.74 3.49 -0.84
N PRO A 327 8.93 3.07 -0.38
CA PRO A 327 9.92 2.42 -1.24
C PRO A 327 9.57 0.98 -1.62
N LEU A 328 8.61 0.34 -0.94
CA LEU A 328 8.30 -1.08 -1.14
C LEU A 328 7.92 -1.41 -2.59
N GLY A 329 7.12 -0.55 -3.25
CA GLY A 329 6.70 -0.79 -4.63
C GLY A 329 7.87 -0.85 -5.61
N GLN A 330 8.81 0.09 -5.48
CA GLN A 330 10.04 0.09 -6.27
C GLN A 330 10.94 -1.11 -5.92
N TRP A 331 11.06 -1.43 -4.63
CA TRP A 331 11.85 -2.58 -4.18
C TRP A 331 11.30 -3.90 -4.74
N LEU A 332 9.99 -4.10 -4.78
CA LEU A 332 9.37 -5.28 -5.42
C LEU A 332 9.74 -5.37 -6.91
N ASP A 333 9.69 -4.24 -7.64
CA ASP A 333 10.08 -4.17 -9.05
C ASP A 333 11.56 -4.58 -9.25
N GLU A 334 12.44 -4.07 -8.38
CA GLU A 334 13.88 -4.37 -8.41
C GLU A 334 14.16 -5.85 -8.07
N GLN A 335 13.49 -6.43 -7.07
CA GLN A 335 13.67 -7.84 -6.71
C GLN A 335 13.15 -8.78 -7.80
N ALA A 336 12.02 -8.46 -8.43
CA ALA A 336 11.48 -9.21 -9.55
C ALA A 336 12.41 -9.12 -10.79
N ALA A 337 12.89 -7.92 -11.11
CA ALA A 337 13.86 -7.71 -12.21
C ALA A 337 15.20 -8.43 -11.99
N ALA A 338 15.61 -8.57 -10.72
CA ALA A 338 16.82 -9.31 -10.34
C ALA A 338 16.60 -10.84 -10.26
N GLY A 339 15.38 -11.33 -10.46
CA GLY A 339 15.02 -12.75 -10.33
C GLY A 339 15.06 -13.29 -8.89
N LYS A 340 15.05 -12.40 -7.88
CA LYS A 340 15.03 -12.75 -6.47
C LYS A 340 13.60 -12.94 -5.92
N LEU A 341 12.62 -12.34 -6.57
CA LEU A 341 11.20 -12.58 -6.39
C LEU A 341 10.68 -13.20 -7.68
N THR A 342 9.96 -14.33 -7.60
CA THR A 342 9.42 -14.96 -8.81
C THR A 342 8.38 -14.08 -9.47
N ARG A 343 8.26 -14.17 -10.80
CA ARG A 343 7.23 -13.45 -11.54
C ARG A 343 5.82 -13.78 -11.03
N ALA A 344 5.58 -15.03 -10.67
CA ALA A 344 4.28 -15.47 -10.14
C ALA A 344 3.94 -14.78 -8.81
N ALA A 345 4.89 -14.74 -7.86
CA ALA A 345 4.72 -14.04 -6.59
C ALA A 345 4.53 -12.54 -6.77
N TYR A 346 5.37 -11.90 -7.61
CA TYR A 346 5.23 -10.49 -7.95
C TYR A 346 3.85 -10.16 -8.52
N GLU A 347 3.37 -10.91 -9.51
CA GLU A 347 2.07 -10.70 -10.14
C GLU A 347 0.91 -10.94 -9.17
N ASN A 348 1.01 -11.97 -8.31
CA ASN A 348 0.02 -12.23 -7.26
C ASN A 348 -0.11 -11.01 -6.35
N ILE A 349 1.00 -10.53 -5.81
CA ILE A 349 1.05 -9.41 -4.86
C ILE A 349 0.58 -8.11 -5.53
N CYS A 350 1.09 -7.81 -6.73
CA CYS A 350 0.88 -6.53 -7.37
C CYS A 350 -0.53 -6.33 -7.95
N PHE A 351 -1.20 -7.39 -8.40
CA PHE A 351 -2.53 -7.22 -9.02
C PHE A 351 -3.44 -8.46 -9.02
N LYS A 352 -2.93 -9.70 -9.15
CA LYS A 352 -3.79 -10.88 -9.30
C LYS A 352 -4.67 -11.14 -8.08
N ASN A 353 -4.11 -11.00 -6.89
CA ASN A 353 -4.87 -11.17 -5.66
C ASN A 353 -5.98 -10.14 -5.53
N ALA A 354 -5.69 -8.87 -5.83
CA ALA A 354 -6.69 -7.80 -5.79
C ALA A 354 -7.84 -8.10 -6.76
N LYS A 355 -7.54 -8.54 -7.99
CA LYS A 355 -8.55 -8.97 -8.96
C LYS A 355 -9.37 -10.14 -8.47
N ARG A 356 -8.72 -11.17 -7.93
CA ARG A 356 -9.38 -12.39 -7.45
C ARG A 356 -10.26 -12.17 -6.24
N VAL A 357 -9.78 -11.39 -5.27
CA VAL A 357 -10.44 -11.24 -3.96
C VAL A 357 -11.48 -10.12 -3.96
N PHE A 358 -11.21 -9.03 -4.66
CA PHE A 358 -12.07 -7.83 -4.67
C PHE A 358 -12.83 -7.63 -6.00
N GLY A 359 -12.58 -8.46 -7.02
CA GLY A 359 -13.23 -8.34 -8.33
C GLY A 359 -12.80 -7.11 -9.14
N LEU A 360 -11.55 -6.63 -8.98
CA LEU A 360 -11.01 -5.40 -9.58
C LEU A 360 -10.44 -5.61 -10.98
#